data_8f1bf4fbd3a0cdabe9b39790c4ea62d5
#
_entry.id   8f1bf4fbd3a0cdabe9b39790c4ea62d5
#
_cell.length_a   1.000
_cell.length_b   1.000
_cell.length_c   1.000
_cell.angle_alpha   90.00
_cell.angle_beta   90.00
_cell.angle_gamma   90.00
#
_symmetry.space_group_name_H-M   'P 1'
#
loop_
_entity.id
_entity.type
_entity.pdbx_description
1 polymer ?
#
loop_
_entity_poly.entity_id
_entity_poly.type
_entity_poly.pdbx_seq_one_letter_code
_entity_poly.pdbx_strand_id
1 'polypeptide(L)'
;MIIAEANRTNATNWRNHDMSWSDFVATLEQKFRRTPETMAEYTKMSKSEQSAIKSQAGGFVGGQLRGGRRTKENVVCRTMVTLDADYATENDWGNFTCLYDGFAVVAYPTHKS
;
A
#
# COMPACT_ATOMS: atom_id res chain seq x y z
N MET A 1 4.02 2.59 16.27
CA MET A 1 3.18 1.81 15.33
C MET A 1 4.09 0.95 14.48
N ILE A 2 3.83 -0.33 14.39
CA ILE A 2 4.67 -1.26 13.63
C ILE A 2 4.12 -1.40 12.21
N ILE A 3 5.00 -1.24 11.22
CA ILE A 3 4.72 -1.41 9.80
C ILE A 3 5.71 -2.43 9.24
N ALA A 4 5.23 -3.41 8.50
CA ALA A 4 6.10 -4.33 7.78
C ALA A 4 6.25 -3.85 6.32
N GLU A 5 7.47 -3.81 5.83
CA GLU A 5 7.80 -3.34 4.48
C GLU A 5 8.66 -4.34 3.73
N ALA A 6 8.52 -4.34 2.42
CA ALA A 6 9.39 -5.06 1.50
C ALA A 6 9.51 -4.33 0.17
N ASN A 7 10.62 -4.56 -0.53
CA ASN A 7 10.88 -3.97 -1.84
C ASN A 7 10.10 -4.63 -2.99
N ARG A 8 9.53 -5.81 -2.73
CA ARG A 8 8.67 -6.53 -3.67
C ARG A 8 7.52 -7.16 -2.92
N THR A 9 6.34 -7.19 -3.54
CA THR A 9 5.15 -7.77 -2.90
C THR A 9 5.26 -9.27 -2.65
N ASN A 10 6.06 -9.96 -3.46
CA ASN A 10 6.36 -11.39 -3.34
C ASN A 10 7.65 -11.69 -2.56
N ALA A 11 8.18 -10.72 -1.83
CA ALA A 11 9.39 -10.92 -1.03
C ALA A 11 9.20 -12.03 0.02
N THR A 12 10.27 -12.78 0.25
CA THR A 12 10.30 -13.86 1.24
C THR A 12 10.70 -13.39 2.63
N ASN A 13 11.11 -12.13 2.75
CA ASN A 13 11.52 -11.54 4.01
C ASN A 13 11.02 -10.10 4.10
N TRP A 14 10.01 -9.89 4.92
CA TRP A 14 9.43 -8.59 5.23
C TRP A 14 10.00 -8.07 6.53
N ARG A 15 10.35 -6.80 6.57
CA ARG A 15 10.98 -6.16 7.73
C ARG A 15 9.96 -5.33 8.49
N ASN A 16 9.91 -5.53 9.79
CA ASN A 16 9.11 -4.72 10.70
C ASN A 16 9.88 -3.46 11.09
N HIS A 17 9.19 -2.32 11.05
CA HIS A 17 9.71 -1.03 11.51
C HIS A 17 8.74 -0.43 12.52
N ASP A 18 9.25 0.04 13.64
CA ASP A 18 8.46 0.86 14.55
C ASP A 18 8.60 2.33 14.14
N MET A 19 7.48 2.95 13.78
CA MET A 19 7.49 4.33 13.33
C MET A 19 6.23 5.08 13.78
N SER A 20 6.33 6.40 13.87
CA SER A 20 5.19 7.27 14.14
C SER A 20 4.29 7.36 12.90
N TRP A 21 3.06 7.82 13.10
CA TRP A 21 2.15 8.12 11.99
C TRP A 21 2.74 9.15 11.03
N SER A 22 3.35 10.20 11.57
CA SER A 22 3.99 11.25 10.75
C SER A 22 5.13 10.69 9.89
N ASP A 23 5.96 9.82 10.43
CA ASP A 23 7.04 9.17 9.69
C ASP A 23 6.49 8.24 8.60
N PHE A 24 5.42 7.53 8.90
CA PHE A 24 4.76 6.67 7.90
C PHE A 24 4.20 7.48 6.73
N VAL A 25 3.51 8.59 7.00
CA VAL A 25 2.99 9.48 5.96
C VAL A 25 4.14 10.07 5.13
N ALA A 26 5.21 10.53 5.77
CA ALA A 26 6.41 11.02 5.08
C ALA A 26 7.04 9.93 4.19
N THR A 27 7.04 8.69 4.64
CA THR A 27 7.51 7.55 3.83
C THR A 27 6.68 7.37 2.56
N LEU A 28 5.36 7.48 2.65
CA LEU A 28 4.48 7.40 1.47
C LEU A 28 4.75 8.53 0.47
N GLU A 29 5.01 9.74 0.95
CA GLU A 29 5.32 10.89 0.10
C GLU A 29 6.68 10.78 -0.57
N GLN A 30 7.70 10.33 0.15
CA GLN A 30 9.08 10.28 -0.32
C GLN A 30 9.42 9.04 -1.14
N LYS A 31 8.82 7.90 -0.80
CA LYS A 31 9.08 6.63 -1.47
C LYS A 31 8.09 6.35 -2.62
N PHE A 32 7.59 7.38 -3.24
CA PHE A 32 6.73 7.23 -4.40
C PHE A 32 7.51 6.57 -5.54
N ARG A 33 7.10 5.38 -5.93
CA ARG A 33 7.75 4.62 -7.00
C ARG A 33 6.95 4.73 -8.28
N ARG A 34 7.60 5.21 -9.31
CA ARG A 34 7.07 5.20 -10.67
C ARG A 34 7.73 4.10 -11.46
N THR A 35 6.96 3.43 -12.27
CA THR A 35 7.45 2.53 -13.30
C THR A 35 7.52 3.28 -14.63
N PRO A 36 8.36 2.83 -15.60
CA PRO A 36 8.56 3.59 -16.85
C PRO A 36 7.35 3.62 -17.78
N GLU A 37 6.41 2.70 -17.60
CA GLU A 37 5.24 2.57 -18.45
C GLU A 37 4.26 3.73 -18.24
N THR A 38 3.63 4.21 -19.32
CA THR A 38 2.48 5.10 -19.22
C THR A 38 1.24 4.32 -18.78
N MET A 39 0.23 5.02 -18.28
CA MET A 39 -1.04 4.39 -17.93
C MET A 39 -1.69 3.69 -19.14
N ALA A 40 -1.57 4.29 -20.32
CA ALA A 40 -2.10 3.70 -21.56
C ALA A 40 -1.38 2.40 -21.92
N GLU A 41 -0.06 2.37 -21.79
CA GLU A 41 0.74 1.15 -22.01
C GLU A 41 0.40 0.08 -20.99
N TYR A 42 0.31 0.44 -19.71
CA TYR A 42 0.00 -0.48 -18.62
C TYR A 42 -1.37 -1.14 -18.81
N THR A 43 -2.40 -0.38 -19.18
CA THR A 43 -3.76 -0.91 -19.36
C THR A 43 -3.89 -1.88 -20.53
N LYS A 44 -2.99 -1.79 -21.53
CA LYS A 44 -2.94 -2.72 -22.67
C LYS A 44 -2.21 -4.03 -22.36
N MET A 45 -1.48 -4.08 -21.26
CA MET A 45 -0.73 -5.27 -20.86
C MET A 45 -1.63 -6.39 -20.37
N SER A 46 -1.14 -7.63 -20.46
CA SER A 46 -1.80 -8.78 -19.86
C SER A 46 -1.82 -8.66 -18.33
N LYS A 47 -2.72 -9.39 -17.68
CA LYS A 47 -2.77 -9.42 -16.21
C LYS A 47 -1.46 -9.89 -15.58
N SER A 48 -0.77 -10.85 -16.19
CA SER A 48 0.51 -11.34 -15.68
C SER A 48 1.61 -10.29 -15.78
N GLU A 49 1.67 -9.52 -16.87
CA GLU A 49 2.60 -8.41 -17.03
C GLU A 49 2.33 -7.28 -16.03
N GLN A 50 1.06 -6.92 -15.86
CA GLN A 50 0.65 -5.94 -14.85
C GLN A 50 1.02 -6.37 -13.43
N SER A 51 0.82 -7.64 -13.09
CA SER A 51 1.17 -8.19 -11.78
C SER A 51 2.69 -8.19 -11.54
N ALA A 52 3.48 -8.50 -12.57
CA ALA A 52 4.94 -8.43 -12.49
C ALA A 52 5.42 -7.01 -12.19
N ILE A 53 4.87 -6.01 -12.86
CA ILE A 53 5.18 -4.60 -12.63
C ILE A 53 4.80 -4.18 -11.21
N LYS A 54 3.58 -4.48 -10.79
CA LYS A 54 3.12 -4.16 -9.42
C LYS A 54 3.99 -4.79 -8.35
N SER A 55 4.43 -6.02 -8.54
CA SER A 55 5.26 -6.71 -7.56
C SER A 55 6.60 -6.03 -7.34
N GLN A 56 7.14 -5.36 -8.36
CA GLN A 56 8.40 -4.63 -8.28
C GLN A 56 8.30 -3.32 -7.49
N ALA A 57 7.10 -2.77 -7.35
CA ALA A 57 6.90 -1.52 -6.64
C ALA A 57 7.08 -1.64 -5.12
N GLY A 58 7.09 -2.85 -4.59
CA GLY A 58 7.15 -3.09 -3.16
C GLY A 58 5.81 -2.84 -2.48
N GLY A 59 5.84 -2.73 -1.16
CA GLY A 59 4.64 -2.47 -0.40
C GLY A 59 4.85 -2.48 1.09
N PHE A 60 3.77 -2.25 1.81
CA PHE A 60 3.74 -2.33 3.26
C PHE A 60 2.54 -3.13 3.75
N VAL A 61 2.64 -3.59 4.98
CA VAL A 61 1.53 -4.15 5.75
C VAL A 61 1.34 -3.28 6.99
N GLY A 62 0.13 -2.80 7.22
CA GLY A 62 -0.21 -2.02 8.42
C GLY A 62 -0.27 -2.91 9.65
N GLY A 63 0.85 -3.48 10.05
CA GLY A 63 0.96 -4.39 11.15
C GLY A 63 2.33 -5.05 11.25
N GLN A 64 2.42 -5.98 12.19
CA GLN A 64 3.62 -6.77 12.44
C GLN A 64 3.50 -8.14 11.79
N LEU A 65 4.56 -8.55 11.09
CA LEU A 65 4.71 -9.91 10.58
C LEU A 65 5.71 -10.69 11.46
N ARG A 66 5.48 -11.98 11.57
CA ARG A 66 6.37 -12.90 12.32
C ARG A 66 7.72 -13.09 11.64
N GLY A 67 7.85 -12.63 10.41
CA GLY A 67 8.99 -12.85 9.53
C GLY A 67 8.56 -13.67 8.32
N GLY A 68 9.46 -13.81 7.34
CA GLY A 68 9.16 -14.53 6.12
C GLY A 68 8.21 -13.76 5.20
N ARG A 69 7.34 -14.48 4.52
CA ARG A 69 6.44 -13.95 3.52
C ARG A 69 5.23 -13.24 4.13
N ARG A 70 4.64 -12.36 3.36
CA ARG A 70 3.37 -11.72 3.68
C ARG A 70 2.23 -12.71 3.46
N THR A 71 2.01 -13.56 4.46
CA THR A 71 0.90 -14.50 4.48
C THR A 71 0.01 -14.22 5.68
N LYS A 72 -1.22 -14.67 5.58
CA LYS A 72 -2.21 -14.54 6.65
C LYS A 72 -1.72 -15.11 7.98
N GLU A 73 -1.03 -16.24 7.93
CA GLU A 73 -0.53 -16.95 9.10
C GLU A 73 0.63 -16.22 9.80
N ASN A 74 1.33 -15.36 9.06
CA ASN A 74 2.48 -14.60 9.57
C ASN A 74 2.09 -13.26 10.20
N VAL A 75 0.83 -12.86 10.12
CA VAL A 75 0.37 -11.61 10.75
C VAL A 75 0.27 -11.80 12.25
N VAL A 76 1.06 -11.05 13.00
CA VAL A 76 1.02 -11.04 14.48
C VAL A 76 -0.07 -10.11 14.99
N CYS A 77 -0.12 -8.90 14.47
CA CYS A 77 -1.11 -7.90 14.83
C CYS A 77 -1.29 -6.87 13.71
N ARG A 78 -2.39 -6.15 13.76
CA ARG A 78 -2.67 -4.99 12.91
C ARG A 78 -2.48 -3.72 13.71
N THR A 79 -1.85 -2.71 13.12
CA THR A 79 -1.61 -1.40 13.73
C THR A 79 -2.38 -0.28 13.03
N MET A 80 -2.93 -0.57 11.85
CA MET A 80 -3.80 0.35 11.11
C MET A 80 -4.84 -0.44 10.31
N VAL A 81 -5.91 0.25 9.93
CA VAL A 81 -6.89 -0.25 8.97
C VAL A 81 -6.48 0.23 7.58
N THR A 82 -6.44 -0.67 6.63
CA THR A 82 -6.23 -0.36 5.22
C THR A 82 -7.50 -0.64 4.44
N LEU A 83 -7.94 0.32 3.65
CA LEU A 83 -9.12 0.21 2.80
C LEU A 83 -8.69 0.37 1.34
N ASP A 84 -9.26 -0.46 0.49
CA ASP A 84 -9.06 -0.39 -0.96
C ASP A 84 -10.39 0.00 -1.60
N ALA A 85 -10.37 1.09 -2.37
CA ALA A 85 -11.56 1.60 -3.04
C ALA A 85 -11.43 1.40 -4.55
N ASP A 86 -12.02 0.33 -5.04
CA ASP A 86 -12.12 0.08 -6.47
C ASP A 86 -13.19 0.99 -7.09
N TYR A 87 -12.86 1.57 -8.26
CA TYR A 87 -13.75 2.46 -9.00
C TYR A 87 -14.19 3.71 -8.22
N ALA A 88 -13.34 4.21 -7.33
CA ALA A 88 -13.63 5.41 -6.55
C ALA A 88 -13.79 6.66 -7.44
N THR A 89 -14.70 7.53 -7.04
CA THR A 89 -14.97 8.82 -7.66
C THR A 89 -14.60 9.97 -6.71
N GLU A 90 -14.63 11.21 -7.18
CA GLU A 90 -14.40 12.39 -6.33
C GLU A 90 -15.41 12.47 -5.18
N ASN A 91 -16.67 12.07 -5.44
CA ASN A 91 -17.71 12.05 -4.41
C ASN A 91 -17.40 11.06 -3.28
N ASP A 92 -16.77 9.93 -3.61
CA ASP A 92 -16.38 8.94 -2.60
C ASP A 92 -15.36 9.51 -1.63
N TRP A 93 -14.42 10.33 -2.13
CA TRP A 93 -13.47 11.02 -1.26
C TRP A 93 -14.15 11.98 -0.30
N GLY A 94 -15.10 12.79 -0.78
CA GLY A 94 -15.88 13.70 0.07
C GLY A 94 -16.66 12.95 1.15
N ASN A 95 -17.33 11.88 0.79
CA ASN A 95 -18.06 11.02 1.74
C ASN A 95 -17.14 10.37 2.76
N PHE A 96 -15.99 9.88 2.32
CA PHE A 96 -14.99 9.25 3.17
C PHE A 96 -14.44 10.24 4.21
N THR A 97 -14.10 11.46 3.82
CA THR A 97 -13.57 12.47 4.74
C THR A 97 -14.60 12.89 5.79
N CYS A 98 -15.86 12.96 5.43
CA CYS A 98 -16.94 13.23 6.39
C CYS A 98 -17.13 12.08 7.38
N LEU A 99 -17.12 10.85 6.89
CA LEU A 99 -17.36 9.66 7.71
C LEU A 99 -16.24 9.40 8.72
N TYR A 100 -15.02 9.68 8.36
CA TYR A 100 -13.82 9.42 9.18
C TYR A 100 -13.19 10.70 9.75
N ASP A 101 -13.97 11.76 9.88
CA ASP A 101 -13.53 12.98 10.56
C ASP A 101 -13.09 12.66 11.99
N GLY A 102 -11.97 13.23 12.42
CA GLY A 102 -11.36 12.97 13.73
C GLY A 102 -10.40 11.77 13.77
N PHE A 103 -10.29 10.99 12.71
CA PHE A 103 -9.30 9.93 12.59
C PHE A 103 -8.05 10.40 11.83
N ALA A 104 -6.89 9.84 12.17
CA ALA A 104 -5.68 10.02 11.37
C ALA A 104 -5.82 9.18 10.10
N VAL A 105 -5.86 9.83 8.94
CA VAL A 105 -6.12 9.19 7.65
C VAL A 105 -5.12 9.69 6.61
N VAL A 106 -4.65 8.80 5.76
CA VAL A 106 -3.91 9.11 4.54
C VAL A 106 -4.51 8.34 3.38
N ALA A 107 -4.71 9.00 2.26
CA ALA A 107 -5.14 8.37 1.02
C ALA A 107 -4.12 8.65 -0.09
N TYR A 108 -3.94 7.68 -0.96
CA TYR A 108 -3.04 7.78 -2.09
C TYR A 108 -3.55 6.93 -3.25
N PRO A 109 -3.23 7.32 -4.50
CA PRO A 109 -3.60 6.51 -5.65
C PRO A 109 -2.76 5.24 -5.72
N THR A 110 -3.39 4.16 -6.15
CA THR A 110 -2.69 2.92 -6.43
C THR A 110 -2.11 2.92 -7.85
N HIS A 111 -1.36 1.89 -8.22
CA HIS A 111 -0.67 1.82 -9.50
C HIS A 111 -1.60 1.95 -10.73
N LYS A 112 -2.86 1.59 -10.58
CA LYS A 112 -3.86 1.62 -11.66
C LYS A 112 -4.80 2.83 -11.59
N SER A 113 -4.57 3.72 -10.69
CA SER A 113 -5.44 4.89 -10.48
C SER A 113 -4.96 6.11 -11.27
#